data_0c05460438b7bd36f2975a79532d5c68
#
_entry.id   0c05460438b7bd36f2975a79532d5c68
#
_cell.length_a   1.000
_cell.length_b   1.000
_cell.length_c   1.000
_cell.angle_alpha   90.00
_cell.angle_beta   90.00
_cell.angle_gamma   90.00
#
_symmetry.space_group_name_H-M   'P 1'
#
loop_
_entity.id
_entity.type
_entity.pdbx_description
1 polymer ?
#
loop_
_entity_poly.entity_id
_entity_poly.type
_entity_poly.pdbx_seq_one_letter_code
_entity_poly.pdbx_strand_id
1 'polypeptide(L)'
;MTSRNDWDIWRAARLASVVSPTGNLALIETRWPEDDQGVSLENALIGLPDSVTATVTTQKSFNGEIVARGIRLWDAQSPAILSFETTDVYPFDPDWVMEATYVPHPESVPVAFEHIRDNGGTRDLVVPGEITISLEGVDYVLSAFDDGDKLLLVFADKTNGVETYSSGRFLFVYPTEGTDRITLNFNKAFVPPCGFSSHYNCPMPPPQNRLHIPVRAGERNPIFRDGYKVSQ
;
A
#
# COMPACT_ATOMS: atom_id res chain seq x y z
N MET A 1 3.57 20.39 5.88
CA MET A 1 4.84 20.54 6.60
C MET A 1 5.45 19.18 6.78
N THR A 2 6.73 19.04 6.50
CA THR A 2 7.40 17.73 6.45
C THR A 2 8.72 17.84 7.21
N SER A 3 8.56 18.12 8.50
CA SER A 3 9.67 18.16 9.43
C SER A 3 10.06 16.75 9.86
N ARG A 4 11.25 16.59 10.45
CA ARG A 4 11.68 15.37 11.11
C ARG A 4 10.68 14.91 12.17
N ASN A 5 10.12 15.87 12.94
CA ASN A 5 9.13 15.56 13.97
C ASN A 5 7.83 14.99 13.38
N ASP A 6 7.34 15.54 12.26
CA ASP A 6 6.15 15.00 11.58
C ASP A 6 6.40 13.57 11.05
N TRP A 7 7.62 13.30 10.62
CA TRP A 7 8.01 11.96 10.18
C TRP A 7 8.09 10.98 11.36
N ASP A 8 8.65 11.38 12.50
CA ASP A 8 8.72 10.54 13.70
C ASP A 8 7.31 10.16 14.20
N ILE A 9 6.37 11.12 14.20
CA ILE A 9 4.96 10.89 14.55
C ILE A 9 4.30 9.92 13.54
N TRP A 10 4.48 10.16 12.24
CA TRP A 10 3.96 9.28 11.20
C TRP A 10 4.49 7.86 11.33
N ARG A 11 5.80 7.71 11.57
CA ARG A 11 6.45 6.41 11.74
C ARG A 11 5.88 5.64 12.94
N ALA A 12 5.71 6.29 14.08
CA ALA A 12 5.12 5.67 15.25
C ALA A 12 3.68 5.20 14.99
N ALA A 13 2.86 6.04 14.36
CA ALA A 13 1.50 5.69 13.97
C ALA A 13 1.47 4.53 12.96
N ARG A 14 2.40 4.52 12.00
CA ARG A 14 2.53 3.45 10.99
C ARG A 14 2.86 2.10 11.65
N LEU A 15 3.85 2.05 12.54
CA LEU A 15 4.21 0.82 13.26
C LEU A 15 3.04 0.30 14.12
N ALA A 16 2.36 1.19 14.84
CA ALA A 16 1.17 0.83 15.61
C ALA A 16 0.04 0.27 14.73
N SER A 17 -0.16 0.86 13.56
CA SER A 17 -1.15 0.39 12.59
C SER A 17 -0.85 -1.02 12.05
N VAL A 18 0.42 -1.33 11.79
CA VAL A 18 0.85 -2.63 11.24
C VAL A 18 0.52 -3.78 12.19
N VAL A 19 0.69 -3.57 13.51
CA VAL A 19 0.44 -4.59 14.56
C VAL A 19 -0.94 -4.50 15.19
N SER A 20 -1.80 -3.60 14.74
CA SER A 20 -3.16 -3.48 15.30
C SER A 20 -3.98 -4.76 15.07
N PRO A 21 -5.06 -5.01 15.83
CA PRO A 21 -5.89 -6.22 15.69
C PRO A 21 -6.48 -6.45 14.28
N THR A 22 -6.57 -5.40 13.47
CA THR A 22 -6.95 -5.45 12.06
C THR A 22 -5.87 -4.85 11.15
N GLY A 23 -4.63 -4.82 11.65
CA GLY A 23 -3.46 -4.32 10.93
C GLY A 23 -2.92 -5.30 9.90
N ASN A 24 -1.89 -4.87 9.17
CA ASN A 24 -1.37 -5.65 8.06
C ASN A 24 -0.89 -7.06 8.48
N LEU A 25 -0.31 -7.20 9.68
CA LEU A 25 0.18 -8.48 10.19
C LEU A 25 -0.91 -9.38 10.80
N ALA A 26 -2.08 -8.80 11.11
CA ALA A 26 -3.19 -9.56 11.65
C ALA A 26 -3.97 -10.35 10.58
N LEU A 27 -3.86 -9.98 9.29
CA LEU A 27 -4.61 -10.63 8.22
C LEU A 27 -4.06 -12.04 7.97
N ILE A 28 -4.86 -13.05 8.35
CA ILE A 28 -4.51 -14.47 8.23
C ILE A 28 -5.21 -15.19 7.09
N GLU A 29 -6.30 -14.62 6.58
CA GLU A 29 -7.04 -15.19 5.46
C GLU A 29 -7.92 -14.15 4.77
N THR A 30 -8.09 -14.28 3.45
CA THR A 30 -9.14 -13.61 2.68
C THR A 30 -9.90 -14.65 1.88
N ARG A 31 -11.22 -14.75 2.10
CA ARG A 31 -12.13 -15.67 1.41
C ARG A 31 -13.02 -14.89 0.45
N TRP A 32 -13.20 -15.43 -0.76
CA TRP A 32 -14.10 -14.90 -1.78
C TRP A 32 -15.13 -15.98 -2.12
N PRO A 33 -16.30 -16.01 -1.42
CA PRO A 33 -17.39 -16.95 -1.75
C PRO A 33 -17.91 -16.70 -3.18
N GLU A 34 -18.42 -17.76 -3.81
CA GLU A 34 -18.99 -17.68 -5.16
C GLU A 34 -20.30 -16.89 -5.22
N ASP A 35 -21.01 -16.79 -4.08
CA ASP A 35 -22.26 -16.04 -3.94
C ASP A 35 -22.29 -15.20 -2.66
N ASP A 36 -23.18 -14.21 -2.62
CA ASP A 36 -23.34 -13.32 -1.45
C ASP A 36 -23.91 -14.06 -0.21
N GLN A 37 -24.51 -15.24 -0.37
CA GLN A 37 -25.04 -16.05 0.75
C GLN A 37 -23.91 -16.70 1.55
N GLY A 38 -22.75 -16.90 0.94
CA GLY A 38 -21.53 -17.39 1.61
C GLY A 38 -20.86 -16.37 2.52
N VAL A 39 -21.30 -15.09 2.52
CA VAL A 39 -20.71 -14.02 3.33
C VAL A 39 -21.38 -13.96 4.70
N SER A 40 -21.04 -14.91 5.58
CA SER A 40 -21.48 -14.93 6.99
C SER A 40 -20.28 -14.80 7.93
N LEU A 41 -20.20 -13.68 8.66
CA LEU A 41 -19.10 -13.44 9.61
C LEU A 41 -19.13 -14.45 10.77
N GLU A 42 -20.33 -14.80 11.26
CA GLU A 42 -20.49 -15.76 12.34
C GLU A 42 -19.99 -17.14 11.93
N ASN A 43 -20.39 -17.63 10.74
CA ASN A 43 -19.96 -18.92 10.22
C ASN A 43 -18.44 -18.93 9.94
N ALA A 44 -17.88 -17.81 9.54
CA ALA A 44 -16.45 -17.69 9.25
C ALA A 44 -15.57 -17.85 10.51
N LEU A 45 -16.12 -17.59 11.70
CA LEU A 45 -15.42 -17.66 12.98
C LEU A 45 -15.57 -19.02 13.70
N ILE A 46 -16.44 -19.91 13.20
CA ILE A 46 -16.66 -21.23 13.84
C ILE A 46 -15.35 -22.02 13.92
N GLY A 47 -14.96 -22.42 15.15
CA GLY A 47 -13.77 -23.23 15.42
C GLY A 47 -12.45 -22.44 15.42
N LEU A 48 -12.51 -21.13 15.29
CA LEU A 48 -11.33 -20.25 15.40
C LEU A 48 -11.15 -19.73 16.84
N PRO A 49 -9.91 -19.36 17.23
CA PRO A 49 -9.64 -18.76 18.55
C PRO A 49 -10.35 -17.42 18.76
N ASP A 50 -10.57 -17.05 20.03
CA ASP A 50 -11.19 -15.75 20.41
C ASP A 50 -10.38 -14.52 19.95
N SER A 51 -9.09 -14.70 19.64
CA SER A 51 -8.22 -13.65 19.09
C SER A 51 -8.53 -13.32 17.63
N VAL A 52 -9.34 -14.14 16.95
CA VAL A 52 -9.71 -13.96 15.54
C VAL A 52 -11.00 -13.17 15.42
N THR A 53 -10.97 -12.17 14.55
CA THR A 53 -12.15 -11.39 14.15
C THR A 53 -12.37 -11.48 12.65
N ALA A 54 -13.60 -11.22 12.19
CA ALA A 54 -13.95 -11.23 10.78
C ALA A 54 -14.52 -9.89 10.34
N THR A 55 -14.17 -9.46 9.13
CA THR A 55 -14.76 -8.27 8.49
C THR A 55 -15.15 -8.56 7.05
N VAL A 56 -16.17 -7.86 6.56
CA VAL A 56 -16.49 -7.90 5.14
C VAL A 56 -15.46 -7.07 4.36
N THR A 57 -15.05 -7.58 3.22
CA THR A 57 -14.28 -6.85 2.21
C THR A 57 -15.03 -6.85 0.89
N THR A 58 -14.79 -5.85 0.05
CA THR A 58 -15.42 -5.76 -1.26
C THR A 58 -14.37 -5.54 -2.34
N GLN A 59 -14.60 -6.13 -3.50
CA GLN A 59 -13.91 -5.76 -4.72
C GLN A 59 -14.83 -4.85 -5.52
N LYS A 60 -14.31 -3.73 -5.98
CA LYS A 60 -15.04 -2.78 -6.81
C LYS A 60 -14.48 -2.80 -8.23
N SER A 61 -15.35 -2.60 -9.20
CA SER A 61 -14.96 -2.26 -10.58
C SER A 61 -14.46 -0.82 -10.67
N PHE A 62 -13.92 -0.42 -11.83
CA PHE A 62 -13.42 0.94 -12.05
C PHE A 62 -14.51 2.04 -11.91
N ASN A 63 -15.79 1.70 -12.15
CA ASN A 63 -16.92 2.61 -11.97
C ASN A 63 -17.49 2.62 -10.54
N GLY A 64 -16.81 1.96 -9.60
CA GLY A 64 -17.16 1.92 -8.18
C GLY A 64 -18.22 0.88 -7.80
N GLU A 65 -18.75 0.09 -8.73
CA GLU A 65 -19.70 -0.98 -8.45
C GLU A 65 -19.02 -2.14 -7.72
N ILE A 66 -19.72 -2.72 -6.73
CA ILE A 66 -19.22 -3.89 -6.02
C ILE A 66 -19.39 -5.11 -6.94
N VAL A 67 -18.28 -5.71 -7.34
CA VAL A 67 -18.24 -6.90 -8.21
C VAL A 67 -18.04 -8.20 -7.42
N ALA A 68 -17.52 -8.13 -6.20
CA ALA A 68 -17.43 -9.27 -5.30
C ALA A 68 -17.45 -8.82 -3.84
N ARG A 69 -17.98 -9.69 -2.97
CA ARG A 69 -17.92 -9.56 -1.51
C ARG A 69 -17.12 -10.72 -0.94
N GLY A 70 -16.25 -10.41 0.01
CA GLY A 70 -15.43 -11.40 0.67
C GLY A 70 -15.36 -11.21 2.17
N ILE A 71 -14.68 -12.12 2.85
CA ILE A 71 -14.42 -12.08 4.29
C ILE A 71 -12.93 -12.03 4.51
N ARG A 72 -12.48 -11.13 5.37
CA ARG A 72 -11.12 -11.13 5.92
C ARG A 72 -11.15 -11.61 7.36
N LEU A 73 -10.26 -12.54 7.67
CA LEU A 73 -10.01 -13.02 9.02
C LEU A 73 -8.72 -12.38 9.54
N TRP A 74 -8.83 -11.83 10.73
CA TRP A 74 -7.77 -11.10 11.41
C TRP A 74 -7.49 -11.75 12.74
N ASP A 75 -6.24 -12.16 12.98
CA ASP A 75 -5.81 -12.71 14.26
C ASP A 75 -4.90 -11.71 14.97
N ALA A 76 -5.40 -11.13 16.05
CA ALA A 76 -4.64 -10.20 16.89
C ALA A 76 -3.42 -10.85 17.57
N GLN A 77 -3.33 -12.18 17.55
CA GLN A 77 -2.22 -12.98 18.07
C GLN A 77 -1.54 -13.79 16.96
N SER A 78 -1.62 -13.34 15.71
CA SER A 78 -1.00 -14.04 14.61
C SER A 78 0.50 -14.26 14.84
N PRO A 79 1.09 -15.36 14.36
CA PRO A 79 2.54 -15.58 14.43
C PRO A 79 3.35 -14.42 13.84
N ALA A 80 2.80 -13.74 12.84
CA ALA A 80 3.41 -12.57 12.23
C ALA A 80 3.50 -11.40 13.21
N ILE A 81 2.43 -11.08 13.95
CA ILE A 81 2.43 -10.03 14.99
C ILE A 81 3.42 -10.40 16.10
N LEU A 82 3.38 -11.65 16.61
CA LEU A 82 4.22 -12.10 17.72
C LEU A 82 5.71 -12.09 17.37
N SER A 83 6.04 -12.31 16.10
CA SER A 83 7.43 -12.33 15.61
C SER A 83 7.91 -10.96 15.11
N PHE A 84 7.00 -9.99 14.90
CA PHE A 84 7.37 -8.70 14.35
C PHE A 84 8.25 -7.90 15.29
N GLU A 85 9.33 -7.35 14.77
CA GLU A 85 10.25 -6.50 15.50
C GLU A 85 10.05 -5.03 15.09
N THR A 86 10.18 -4.75 13.82
CA THR A 86 10.01 -3.41 13.24
C THR A 86 9.90 -3.49 11.71
N THR A 87 9.63 -2.35 11.08
CA THR A 87 9.94 -2.16 9.65
C THR A 87 11.22 -1.34 9.56
N ASP A 88 12.25 -1.86 8.90
CA ASP A 88 13.48 -1.12 8.65
C ASP A 88 13.19 0.11 7.79
N VAL A 89 13.95 1.19 7.99
CA VAL A 89 13.70 2.47 7.36
C VAL A 89 15.00 3.24 7.13
N TYR A 90 15.05 4.00 6.06
CA TYR A 90 16.13 4.97 5.86
C TYR A 90 16.02 6.11 6.88
N PRO A 91 17.14 6.74 7.27
CA PRO A 91 17.10 7.98 8.03
C PRO A 91 16.28 9.04 7.30
N PHE A 92 15.61 9.90 8.08
CA PHE A 92 14.92 11.04 7.48
C PHE A 92 15.89 11.96 6.74
N ASP A 93 15.56 12.26 5.51
CA ASP A 93 16.34 13.12 4.63
C ASP A 93 15.40 14.17 3.99
N PRO A 94 15.59 15.47 4.29
CA PRO A 94 14.75 16.53 3.77
C PRO A 94 14.82 16.66 2.24
N ASP A 95 15.89 16.21 1.59
CA ASP A 95 16.03 16.26 0.13
C ASP A 95 15.02 15.33 -0.57
N TRP A 96 14.45 14.35 0.14
CA TRP A 96 13.37 13.49 -0.33
C TRP A 96 11.96 14.04 -0.01
N VAL A 97 11.87 15.31 0.33
CA VAL A 97 10.61 16.06 0.42
C VAL A 97 10.56 17.01 -0.77
N MET A 98 9.83 16.64 -1.80
CA MET A 98 9.91 17.24 -3.11
C MET A 98 8.59 17.89 -3.51
N GLU A 99 8.65 19.05 -4.16
CA GLU A 99 7.50 19.63 -4.84
C GLU A 99 7.28 18.92 -6.17
N ALA A 100 6.03 18.66 -6.50
CA ALA A 100 5.56 18.09 -7.75
C ALA A 100 4.32 18.85 -8.25
N THR A 101 3.95 18.62 -9.50
CA THR A 101 2.73 19.19 -10.07
C THR A 101 1.71 18.07 -10.24
N TYR A 102 0.47 18.32 -9.81
CA TYR A 102 -0.66 17.43 -10.03
C TYR A 102 -1.66 18.07 -10.98
N VAL A 103 -1.93 17.39 -12.08
CA VAL A 103 -2.91 17.83 -13.08
C VAL A 103 -4.07 16.84 -13.08
N PRO A 104 -5.24 17.23 -12.57
CA PRO A 104 -6.42 16.37 -12.62
C PRO A 104 -6.89 16.17 -14.06
N HIS A 105 -7.34 14.96 -14.37
CA HIS A 105 -8.02 14.69 -15.64
C HIS A 105 -9.44 15.30 -15.61
N PRO A 106 -9.95 15.80 -16.74
CA PRO A 106 -11.34 16.27 -16.85
C PRO A 106 -12.36 15.18 -16.50
N GLU A 107 -12.03 13.95 -16.87
CA GLU A 107 -12.74 12.72 -16.50
C GLU A 107 -11.72 11.70 -16.00
N SER A 108 -12.08 10.97 -14.95
CA SER A 108 -11.19 9.93 -14.41
C SER A 108 -10.93 8.85 -15.46
N VAL A 109 -9.66 8.50 -15.65
CA VAL A 109 -9.22 7.55 -16.66
C VAL A 109 -8.95 6.19 -16.01
N PRO A 110 -9.56 5.09 -16.47
CA PRO A 110 -9.18 3.75 -16.05
C PRO A 110 -7.80 3.41 -16.59
N VAL A 111 -6.91 2.98 -15.71
CA VAL A 111 -5.56 2.50 -16.07
C VAL A 111 -5.42 1.07 -15.58
N ALA A 112 -4.90 0.21 -16.44
CA ALA A 112 -4.66 -1.18 -16.12
C ALA A 112 -3.44 -1.33 -15.20
N PHE A 113 -3.66 -1.88 -14.00
CA PHE A 113 -2.61 -2.24 -13.04
C PHE A 113 -2.50 -3.75 -12.91
N GLU A 114 -1.30 -4.27 -13.03
CA GLU A 114 -1.01 -5.65 -12.62
C GLU A 114 -1.13 -5.78 -11.10
N HIS A 115 -1.61 -6.93 -10.63
CA HIS A 115 -1.66 -7.24 -9.21
C HIS A 115 -0.82 -8.48 -8.92
N ILE A 116 -0.19 -8.49 -7.76
CA ILE A 116 0.83 -9.49 -7.39
C ILE A 116 0.34 -10.95 -7.46
N ARG A 117 -0.98 -11.18 -7.34
CA ARG A 117 -1.59 -12.52 -7.34
C ARG A 117 -2.44 -12.85 -8.56
N ASP A 118 -2.50 -11.96 -9.52
CA ASP A 118 -3.34 -12.15 -10.71
C ASP A 118 -2.56 -12.81 -11.86
N ASN A 119 -1.34 -13.36 -11.59
CA ASN A 119 -0.48 -14.07 -12.56
C ASN A 119 -0.29 -13.30 -13.88
N GLY A 120 -0.08 -11.98 -13.80
CA GLY A 120 0.04 -11.09 -14.96
C GLY A 120 -1.30 -10.55 -15.48
N GLY A 121 -2.42 -10.91 -14.86
CA GLY A 121 -3.71 -10.24 -15.10
C GLY A 121 -3.70 -8.81 -14.57
N THR A 122 -4.44 -7.93 -15.22
CA THR A 122 -4.59 -6.52 -14.84
C THR A 122 -5.99 -6.24 -14.32
N ARG A 123 -6.09 -5.22 -13.44
CA ARG A 123 -7.35 -4.62 -13.02
C ARG A 123 -7.29 -3.13 -13.31
N ASP A 124 -8.38 -2.59 -13.82
CA ASP A 124 -8.47 -1.17 -14.04
C ASP A 124 -8.66 -0.45 -12.70
N LEU A 125 -7.77 0.49 -12.42
CA LEU A 125 -7.86 1.41 -11.30
C LEU A 125 -8.10 2.83 -11.84
N VAL A 126 -8.89 3.59 -11.11
CA VAL A 126 -9.20 4.97 -11.50
C VAL A 126 -8.01 5.86 -11.19
N VAL A 127 -7.48 6.51 -12.22
CA VAL A 127 -6.42 7.52 -12.13
C VAL A 127 -7.08 8.89 -12.36
N PRO A 128 -7.26 9.69 -11.30
CA PRO A 128 -7.96 10.97 -11.41
C PRO A 128 -7.09 12.11 -11.94
N GLY A 129 -5.80 11.87 -12.15
CA GLY A 129 -4.85 12.86 -12.67
C GLY A 129 -3.42 12.36 -12.67
N GLU A 130 -2.52 13.15 -13.21
CA GLU A 130 -1.10 12.84 -13.34
C GLU A 130 -0.25 13.69 -12.41
N ILE A 131 0.81 13.08 -11.88
CA ILE A 131 1.81 13.74 -11.04
C ILE A 131 3.09 13.87 -11.86
N THR A 132 3.54 15.10 -12.10
CA THR A 132 4.82 15.38 -12.75
C THR A 132 5.87 15.78 -11.72
N ILE A 133 7.02 15.13 -11.77
CA ILE A 133 8.17 15.41 -10.92
C ILE A 133 9.48 15.27 -11.72
N SER A 134 10.45 16.15 -11.46
CA SER A 134 11.79 16.04 -12.01
C SER A 134 12.75 15.47 -10.96
N LEU A 135 13.41 14.36 -11.28
CA LEU A 135 14.38 13.69 -10.42
C LEU A 135 15.70 13.51 -11.17
N GLU A 136 16.79 14.06 -10.64
CA GLU A 136 18.13 14.01 -11.27
C GLU A 136 18.13 14.45 -12.75
N GLY A 137 17.28 15.44 -13.08
CA GLY A 137 17.17 15.98 -14.44
C GLY A 137 16.33 15.15 -15.41
N VAL A 138 15.63 14.13 -14.91
CA VAL A 138 14.66 13.33 -15.66
C VAL A 138 13.25 13.65 -15.19
N ASP A 139 12.39 14.01 -16.13
CA ASP A 139 10.97 14.26 -15.84
C ASP A 139 10.19 12.94 -15.88
N TYR A 140 9.40 12.72 -14.83
CA TYR A 140 8.48 11.59 -14.71
C TYR A 140 7.04 12.07 -14.67
N VAL A 141 6.18 11.38 -15.39
CA VAL A 141 4.73 11.50 -15.29
C VAL A 141 4.21 10.25 -14.62
N LEU A 142 3.79 10.39 -13.37
CA LEU A 142 3.40 9.28 -12.51
C LEU A 142 1.89 9.18 -12.40
N SER A 143 1.37 7.96 -12.43
CA SER A 143 -0.05 7.68 -12.20
C SER A 143 -0.26 7.30 -10.74
N ALA A 144 -1.16 8.02 -10.05
CA ALA A 144 -1.63 7.66 -8.72
C ALA A 144 -3.14 7.44 -8.78
N PHE A 145 -3.65 6.42 -8.10
CA PHE A 145 -5.07 6.14 -8.14
C PHE A 145 -5.80 6.66 -6.90
N ASP A 146 -7.10 6.84 -7.05
CA ASP A 146 -7.98 7.33 -6.01
C ASP A 146 -8.05 6.36 -4.81
N ASP A 147 -7.83 6.90 -3.61
CA ASP A 147 -7.98 6.18 -2.33
C ASP A 147 -8.81 7.03 -1.34
N GLY A 148 -9.90 7.59 -1.83
CA GLY A 148 -10.86 8.38 -1.08
C GLY A 148 -10.44 9.86 -0.93
N ASP A 149 -9.90 10.25 0.23
CA ASP A 149 -9.46 11.61 0.51
C ASP A 149 -8.01 11.90 0.07
N LYS A 150 -7.36 10.92 -0.55
CA LYS A 150 -5.96 10.96 -0.98
C LYS A 150 -5.74 10.14 -2.23
N LEU A 151 -4.55 10.27 -2.79
CA LEU A 151 -4.10 9.41 -3.88
C LEU A 151 -3.10 8.39 -3.34
N LEU A 152 -3.11 7.20 -3.92
CA LEU A 152 -2.09 6.19 -3.67
C LEU A 152 -1.15 6.08 -4.87
N LEU A 153 0.08 6.53 -4.68
CA LEU A 153 1.17 6.34 -5.63
C LEU A 153 1.85 4.99 -5.35
N VAL A 154 1.76 4.08 -6.32
CA VAL A 154 2.46 2.79 -6.33
C VAL A 154 3.68 2.94 -7.22
N PHE A 155 4.88 2.80 -6.67
CA PHE A 155 6.11 3.05 -7.42
C PHE A 155 7.20 2.01 -7.15
N ALA A 156 8.11 1.87 -8.09
CA ALA A 156 9.34 1.10 -7.96
C ALA A 156 10.55 1.99 -8.26
N ASP A 157 11.70 1.60 -7.75
CA ASP A 157 12.96 2.28 -7.94
C ASP A 157 14.14 1.29 -7.91
N LYS A 158 15.38 1.77 -8.05
CA LYS A 158 16.57 0.92 -8.09
C LYS A 158 16.93 0.23 -6.77
N THR A 159 16.24 0.53 -5.67
CA THR A 159 16.45 -0.15 -4.39
C THR A 159 15.65 -1.43 -4.25
N ASN A 160 14.59 -1.62 -5.05
CA ASN A 160 13.67 -2.75 -4.92
C ASN A 160 14.37 -4.11 -5.15
N GLY A 161 14.15 -5.04 -4.23
CA GLY A 161 14.75 -6.37 -4.26
C GLY A 161 16.21 -6.43 -3.81
N VAL A 162 16.85 -5.28 -3.55
CA VAL A 162 18.23 -5.17 -3.06
C VAL A 162 18.26 -4.56 -1.66
N GLU A 163 17.73 -3.36 -1.51
CA GLU A 163 17.69 -2.61 -0.25
C GLU A 163 16.29 -2.53 0.34
N THR A 164 15.24 -2.55 -0.51
CA THR A 164 13.85 -2.42 -0.12
C THR A 164 12.99 -3.57 -0.62
N TYR A 165 11.72 -3.61 -0.20
CA TYR A 165 10.75 -4.63 -0.60
C TYR A 165 10.67 -4.76 -2.14
N SER A 166 10.71 -6.00 -2.62
CA SER A 166 10.92 -6.31 -4.04
C SER A 166 9.81 -5.84 -4.98
N SER A 167 8.56 -5.83 -4.51
CA SER A 167 7.38 -5.50 -5.34
C SER A 167 7.06 -4.01 -5.39
N GLY A 168 7.98 -3.15 -4.96
CA GLY A 168 7.79 -1.71 -4.93
C GLY A 168 7.30 -1.19 -3.57
N ARG A 169 6.99 0.08 -3.52
CA ARG A 169 6.53 0.79 -2.32
C ARG A 169 5.34 1.67 -2.65
N PHE A 170 4.59 2.02 -1.61
CA PHE A 170 3.43 2.89 -1.68
C PHE A 170 3.74 4.24 -1.06
N LEU A 171 3.10 5.28 -1.57
CA LEU A 171 3.16 6.63 -1.01
C LEU A 171 1.78 7.27 -1.09
N PHE A 172 1.24 7.74 0.02
CA PHE A 172 0.04 8.56 0.01
C PHE A 172 0.38 10.00 -0.37
N VAL A 173 -0.41 10.54 -1.28
CA VAL A 173 -0.29 11.91 -1.80
C VAL A 173 -1.60 12.63 -1.52
N TYR A 174 -1.51 13.88 -1.06
CA TYR A 174 -2.67 14.69 -0.67
C TYR A 174 -2.74 15.92 -1.57
N PRO A 175 -3.55 15.89 -2.65
CA PRO A 175 -3.82 17.07 -3.45
C PRO A 175 -4.48 18.19 -2.61
N THR A 176 -4.17 19.42 -2.91
CA THR A 176 -4.78 20.58 -2.26
C THR A 176 -5.66 21.29 -3.28
N GLU A 177 -6.91 21.55 -2.92
CA GLU A 177 -7.84 22.27 -3.79
C GLU A 177 -7.29 23.66 -4.16
N GLY A 178 -7.52 24.07 -5.40
CA GLY A 178 -7.15 25.39 -5.91
C GLY A 178 -5.67 25.56 -6.26
N THR A 179 -4.87 24.51 -6.20
CA THR A 179 -3.47 24.53 -6.63
C THR A 179 -3.11 23.23 -7.34
N ASP A 180 -2.22 23.33 -8.32
CA ASP A 180 -1.59 22.21 -8.98
C ASP A 180 -0.33 21.69 -8.24
N ARG A 181 0.11 22.39 -7.19
CA ARG A 181 1.29 22.02 -6.41
C ARG A 181 0.94 20.99 -5.36
N ILE A 182 1.73 19.92 -5.31
CA ILE A 182 1.67 18.89 -4.28
C ILE A 182 3.06 18.60 -3.73
N THR A 183 3.10 17.95 -2.57
CA THR A 183 4.34 17.49 -1.96
C THR A 183 4.43 15.97 -2.03
N LEU A 184 5.48 15.44 -2.63
CA LEU A 184 5.87 14.05 -2.53
C LEU A 184 6.93 13.90 -1.42
N ASN A 185 6.54 13.34 -0.30
CA ASN A 185 7.47 13.05 0.80
C ASN A 185 7.86 11.58 0.80
N PHE A 186 8.89 11.23 0.08
CA PHE A 186 9.38 9.85 -0.02
C PHE A 186 9.87 9.27 1.31
N ASN A 187 10.17 10.10 2.33
CA ASN A 187 10.43 9.62 3.69
C ASN A 187 9.22 8.88 4.29
N LYS A 188 8.02 9.11 3.73
CA LYS A 188 6.78 8.41 4.10
C LYS A 188 6.41 7.31 3.11
N ALA A 189 7.30 6.92 2.21
CA ALA A 189 7.10 5.73 1.39
C ALA A 189 7.09 4.48 2.29
N PHE A 190 6.17 3.56 2.04
CA PHE A 190 5.95 2.42 2.92
C PHE A 190 5.82 1.10 2.17
N VAL A 191 6.14 0.02 2.88
CA VAL A 191 5.97 -1.36 2.39
C VAL A 191 4.48 -1.64 2.20
N PRO A 192 4.06 -2.11 1.01
CA PRO A 192 2.66 -2.43 0.76
C PRO A 192 2.15 -3.55 1.66
N PRO A 193 0.82 -3.67 1.87
CA PRO A 193 0.24 -4.71 2.73
C PRO A 193 0.70 -6.13 2.42
N CYS A 194 0.94 -6.46 1.15
CA CYS A 194 1.44 -7.78 0.72
C CYS A 194 2.86 -8.11 1.23
N GLY A 195 3.61 -7.12 1.72
CA GLY A 195 4.88 -7.36 2.41
C GLY A 195 4.72 -7.85 3.85
N PHE A 196 3.50 -7.82 4.40
CA PHE A 196 3.18 -8.22 5.77
C PHE A 196 2.27 -9.46 5.84
N SER A 197 1.46 -9.70 4.82
CA SER A 197 0.62 -10.90 4.73
C SER A 197 0.38 -11.27 3.26
N SER A 198 0.47 -12.57 2.98
CA SER A 198 0.19 -13.13 1.66
C SER A 198 -1.29 -13.07 1.26
N HIS A 199 -2.17 -12.68 2.15
CA HIS A 199 -3.61 -12.60 1.86
C HIS A 199 -4.03 -11.25 1.25
N TYR A 200 -3.07 -10.35 1.01
CA TYR A 200 -3.30 -9.13 0.23
C TYR A 200 -2.95 -9.32 -1.25
N ASN A 201 -3.75 -8.70 -2.10
CA ASN A 201 -3.48 -8.62 -3.54
C ASN A 201 -3.22 -7.16 -3.92
N CYS A 202 -1.95 -6.75 -3.84
CA CYS A 202 -1.54 -5.37 -4.06
C CYS A 202 -1.30 -5.08 -5.54
N PRO A 203 -1.60 -3.85 -6.00
CA PRO A 203 -1.20 -3.41 -7.32
C PRO A 203 0.32 -3.31 -7.43
N MET A 204 0.84 -3.67 -8.60
CA MET A 204 2.25 -3.55 -8.96
C MET A 204 2.53 -2.17 -9.56
N PRO A 205 3.75 -1.63 -9.39
CA PRO A 205 4.14 -0.38 -10.03
C PRO A 205 4.01 -0.46 -11.56
N PRO A 206 3.18 0.38 -12.18
CA PRO A 206 3.07 0.41 -13.64
C PRO A 206 4.37 0.95 -14.25
N PRO A 207 4.63 0.73 -15.55
CA PRO A 207 5.89 1.10 -16.17
C PRO A 207 6.33 2.56 -15.96
N GLN A 208 5.40 3.50 -16.05
CA GLN A 208 5.66 4.93 -15.85
C GLN A 208 6.03 5.31 -14.41
N ASN A 209 5.68 4.47 -13.43
CA ASN A 209 6.01 4.67 -12.02
C ASN A 209 7.31 3.96 -11.60
N ARG A 210 8.11 3.50 -12.56
CA ARG A 210 9.40 2.86 -12.29
C ARG A 210 10.53 3.87 -12.44
N LEU A 211 11.03 4.35 -11.32
CA LEU A 211 12.09 5.36 -11.28
C LEU A 211 13.45 4.75 -11.59
N HIS A 212 14.28 5.47 -12.35
CA HIS A 212 15.61 4.99 -12.78
C HIS A 212 16.68 5.21 -11.72
N ILE A 213 16.35 5.88 -10.62
CA ILE A 213 17.26 6.23 -9.53
C ILE A 213 16.93 5.40 -8.29
N PRO A 214 17.86 5.24 -7.34
CA PRO A 214 17.58 4.65 -6.04
C PRO A 214 16.92 5.69 -5.11
N VAL A 215 15.69 5.46 -4.67
CA VAL A 215 14.99 6.30 -3.68
C VAL A 215 15.34 5.78 -2.29
N ARG A 216 16.42 6.29 -1.70
CA ARG A 216 16.90 5.89 -0.36
C ARG A 216 16.20 6.68 0.75
N ALA A 217 14.88 6.63 0.75
CA ALA A 217 13.99 7.23 1.75
C ALA A 217 12.81 6.31 2.04
N GLY A 218 12.19 6.42 3.23
CA GLY A 218 11.02 5.64 3.63
C GLY A 218 11.34 4.23 4.12
N GLU A 219 10.32 3.38 4.18
CA GLU A 219 10.42 1.99 4.65
C GLU A 219 11.23 1.12 3.69
N ARG A 220 11.95 0.15 4.25
CA ARG A 220 12.76 -0.84 3.52
C ARG A 220 12.08 -2.20 3.53
N ASN A 221 12.27 -2.99 4.58
CA ASN A 221 11.70 -4.33 4.73
C ASN A 221 11.18 -4.55 6.16
N PRO A 222 10.12 -5.37 6.34
CA PRO A 222 9.74 -5.85 7.67
C PRO A 222 10.85 -6.71 8.26
N ILE A 223 11.10 -6.56 9.56
CA ILE A 223 12.06 -7.35 10.34
C ILE A 223 11.29 -8.19 11.34
N PHE A 224 11.59 -9.48 11.38
CA PHE A 224 10.99 -10.46 12.26
C PHE A 224 12.05 -11.19 13.06
N ARG A 225 11.69 -11.58 14.29
CA ARG A 225 12.54 -12.39 15.17
C ARG A 225 12.58 -13.85 14.72
N ASP A 226 13.58 -14.58 15.20
CA ASP A 226 13.71 -16.04 15.09
C ASP A 226 13.61 -16.59 13.66
N GLY A 227 13.94 -15.76 12.67
CA GLY A 227 13.92 -16.16 11.26
C GLY A 227 12.51 -16.35 10.69
N TYR A 228 11.47 -15.84 11.36
CA TYR A 228 10.12 -15.83 10.80
C TYR A 228 10.09 -15.13 9.43
N LYS A 229 9.35 -15.70 8.50
CA LYS A 229 9.15 -15.13 7.16
C LYS A 229 7.66 -15.15 6.84
N VAL A 230 7.18 -14.05 6.29
CA VAL A 230 5.83 -14.01 5.70
C VAL A 230 5.80 -14.99 4.54
N SER A 231 4.86 -15.94 4.56
CA SER A 231 4.61 -16.85 3.41
C SER A 231 4.22 -16.01 2.21
N GLN A 232 4.90 -16.18 1.09
CA GLN A 232 4.57 -15.50 -0.18
C GLN A 232 3.68 -16.37 -1.04
#